data_d05522436d9a0564544548dd2825f617
#
_entry.id   d05522436d9a0564544548dd2825f617
#
_cell.length_a   1.000
_cell.length_b   1.000
_cell.length_c   1.000
_cell.angle_alpha   90.00
_cell.angle_beta   90.00
_cell.angle_gamma   90.00
#
_symmetry.space_group_name_H-M   'P 1'
#
loop_
_entity.id
_entity.type
_entity.pdbx_description
1 polymer ?
#
loop_
_entity_poly.entity_id
_entity_poly.type
_entity_poly.pdbx_seq_one_letter_code
_entity_poly.pdbx_strand_id
1 'polypeptide(L)'
;MAIPGVVKGRRLRIGLTGGIASGKSTVAKRFLDLGVPVIDADEAARAVVAPGTPGLAKVIQRFGAHLVAANGELDRRALRDLIFRDPGARRDLEAILHPFIRADMEDRAQAADGPYIVMVIPLLVEGGPSDRVDRILVVDVDEAVQLQRVMARDGCSLEQARAILASQASRGARLAAADDVLVNAGTVTDLRQSVDRLHERYQALAEARAQRGELT
;
A
#
# COMPACT_ATOMS: atom_id res chain seq x y z
N MET A 1 -29.21 2.30 -5.37
CA MET A 1 -28.20 3.35 -5.07
C MET A 1 -26.89 2.86 -5.64
N ALA A 2 -26.36 3.49 -6.70
CA ALA A 2 -25.12 3.05 -7.33
C ALA A 2 -23.94 3.32 -6.37
N ILE A 3 -23.08 2.32 -6.17
CA ILE A 3 -21.83 2.48 -5.42
C ILE A 3 -20.91 3.37 -6.27
N PRO A 4 -20.45 4.53 -5.77
CA PRO A 4 -19.54 5.39 -6.53
C PRO A 4 -18.22 4.64 -6.75
N GLY A 5 -17.77 4.55 -8.01
CA GLY A 5 -16.42 4.10 -8.35
C GLY A 5 -16.29 2.76 -9.07
N VAL A 6 -17.37 2.09 -9.46
CA VAL A 6 -17.26 0.87 -10.30
C VAL A 6 -16.91 1.27 -11.73
N VAL A 7 -15.63 1.12 -12.09
CA VAL A 7 -15.17 1.24 -13.48
C VAL A 7 -15.53 -0.06 -14.20
N LYS A 8 -16.42 0.02 -15.21
CA LYS A 8 -16.76 -1.13 -16.07
C LYS A 8 -15.48 -1.73 -16.67
N GLY A 9 -15.33 -3.03 -16.60
CA GLY A 9 -14.28 -3.76 -17.32
C GLY A 9 -12.99 -4.06 -16.53
N ARG A 10 -12.88 -3.75 -15.24
CA ARG A 10 -11.69 -4.11 -14.45
C ARG A 10 -11.98 -5.16 -13.37
N ARG A 11 -10.97 -6.00 -13.06
CA ARG A 11 -11.03 -6.96 -11.95
C ARG A 11 -11.34 -6.28 -10.63
N LEU A 12 -11.97 -7.01 -9.71
CA LEU A 12 -12.18 -6.56 -8.33
C LEU A 12 -10.81 -6.25 -7.67
N ARG A 13 -10.66 -5.04 -7.14
CA ARG A 13 -9.42 -4.55 -6.51
C ARG A 13 -9.65 -4.33 -5.03
N ILE A 14 -8.90 -5.06 -4.22
CA ILE A 14 -8.92 -4.94 -2.76
C ILE A 14 -7.73 -4.10 -2.32
N GLY A 15 -7.97 -2.90 -1.81
CA GLY A 15 -6.94 -2.05 -1.22
C GLY A 15 -6.60 -2.52 0.19
N LEU A 16 -5.43 -3.11 0.38
CA LEU A 16 -4.93 -3.54 1.68
C LEU A 16 -4.15 -2.41 2.35
N THR A 17 -4.65 -1.95 3.47
CA THR A 17 -4.03 -0.90 4.28
C THR A 17 -4.07 -1.22 5.78
N GLY A 18 -3.57 -0.32 6.60
CA GLY A 18 -3.52 -0.45 8.07
C GLY A 18 -2.35 0.33 8.66
N GLY A 19 -2.38 0.61 9.93
CA GLY A 19 -1.33 1.36 10.62
C GLY A 19 0.05 0.69 10.57
N ILE A 20 1.08 1.43 10.94
CA ILE A 20 2.43 0.88 11.07
C ILE A 20 2.40 -0.33 12.01
N ALA A 21 3.18 -1.36 11.70
CA ALA A 21 3.30 -2.61 12.46
C ALA A 21 1.96 -3.37 12.71
N SER A 22 0.89 -3.07 11.94
CA SER A 22 -0.38 -3.79 12.04
C SER A 22 -0.33 -5.24 11.52
N GLY A 23 0.69 -5.60 10.73
CA GLY A 23 0.83 -6.94 10.14
C GLY A 23 0.38 -7.05 8.68
N LYS A 24 0.26 -5.92 7.96
CA LYS A 24 -0.06 -5.89 6.52
C LYS A 24 0.76 -6.85 5.68
N SER A 25 2.08 -6.92 5.91
CA SER A 25 2.98 -7.81 5.16
C SER A 25 2.66 -9.30 5.35
N THR A 26 2.23 -9.70 6.56
CA THR A 26 1.80 -11.08 6.82
C THR A 26 0.50 -11.40 6.08
N VAL A 27 -0.43 -10.45 6.04
CA VAL A 27 -1.70 -10.56 5.31
C VAL A 27 -1.44 -10.61 3.80
N ALA A 28 -0.63 -9.70 3.27
CA ALA A 28 -0.24 -9.67 1.86
C ALA A 28 0.43 -10.99 1.44
N LYS A 29 1.38 -11.48 2.25
CA LYS A 29 2.03 -12.77 2.01
C LYS A 29 1.03 -13.93 1.99
N ARG A 30 0.02 -13.95 2.87
CA ARG A 30 -0.98 -15.01 2.86
C ARG A 30 -1.83 -14.99 1.59
N PHE A 31 -2.21 -13.82 1.07
CA PHE A 31 -2.88 -13.72 -0.23
C PHE A 31 -2.00 -14.25 -1.37
N LEU A 32 -0.70 -13.93 -1.37
CA LEU A 32 0.25 -14.51 -2.33
C LEU A 32 0.32 -16.05 -2.21
N ASP A 33 0.39 -16.60 -0.99
CA ASP A 33 0.41 -18.04 -0.73
C ASP A 33 -0.88 -18.74 -1.23
N LEU A 34 -2.00 -18.01 -1.33
CA LEU A 34 -3.28 -18.45 -1.90
C LEU A 34 -3.39 -18.24 -3.42
N GLY A 35 -2.31 -17.80 -4.08
CA GLY A 35 -2.27 -17.57 -5.52
C GLY A 35 -2.93 -16.26 -5.98
N VAL A 36 -3.26 -15.34 -5.06
CA VAL A 36 -3.82 -14.04 -5.40
C VAL A 36 -2.71 -13.07 -5.80
N PRO A 37 -2.79 -12.39 -6.95
CA PRO A 37 -1.84 -11.35 -7.29
C PRO A 37 -1.87 -10.20 -6.26
N VAL A 38 -0.69 -9.86 -5.76
CA VAL A 38 -0.49 -8.75 -4.82
C VAL A 38 0.42 -7.72 -5.46
N ILE A 39 -0.05 -6.47 -5.50
CA ILE A 39 0.68 -5.33 -6.07
C ILE A 39 0.99 -4.38 -4.92
N ASP A 40 2.27 -4.20 -4.62
CA ASP A 40 2.75 -3.40 -3.50
C ASP A 40 3.23 -2.03 -3.98
N ALA A 41 2.66 -0.96 -3.43
CA ALA A 41 3.03 0.42 -3.76
C ALA A 41 4.49 0.75 -3.38
N ASP A 42 5.04 0.13 -2.33
CA ASP A 42 6.43 0.31 -1.94
C ASP A 42 7.39 -0.38 -2.94
N GLU A 43 6.98 -1.52 -3.51
CA GLU A 43 7.73 -2.18 -4.59
C GLU A 43 7.68 -1.35 -5.87
N ALA A 44 6.50 -0.85 -6.25
CA ALA A 44 6.34 0.05 -7.38
C ALA A 44 7.21 1.31 -7.22
N ALA A 45 7.19 1.93 -6.03
CA ALA A 45 8.03 3.09 -5.72
C ALA A 45 9.55 2.81 -5.82
N ARG A 46 9.95 1.56 -5.59
CA ARG A 46 11.34 1.15 -5.82
C ARG A 46 11.65 0.93 -7.31
N ALA A 47 10.74 0.33 -8.04
CA ALA A 47 10.89 0.00 -9.44
C ALA A 47 11.01 1.26 -10.31
N VAL A 48 10.18 2.27 -10.07
CA VAL A 48 10.15 3.50 -10.89
C VAL A 48 11.39 4.39 -10.74
N VAL A 49 12.25 4.13 -9.75
CA VAL A 49 13.53 4.83 -9.58
C VAL A 49 14.74 3.90 -9.75
N ALA A 50 14.56 2.74 -10.38
CA ALA A 50 15.66 1.87 -10.74
C ALA A 50 16.56 2.53 -11.83
N PRO A 51 17.83 2.11 -11.96
CA PRO A 51 18.71 2.63 -13.00
C PRO A 51 18.08 2.57 -14.39
N GLY A 52 18.19 3.68 -15.14
CA GLY A 52 17.66 3.79 -16.50
C GLY A 52 16.16 4.12 -16.61
N THR A 53 15.43 4.25 -15.49
CA THR A 53 14.01 4.59 -15.54
C THR A 53 13.76 6.09 -15.74
N PRO A 54 12.64 6.46 -16.39
CA PRO A 54 12.22 7.87 -16.49
C PRO A 54 12.00 8.54 -15.13
N GLY A 55 11.52 7.80 -14.12
CA GLY A 55 11.32 8.31 -12.76
C GLY A 55 12.65 8.74 -12.12
N LEU A 56 13.69 7.91 -12.19
CA LEU A 56 15.01 8.27 -11.71
C LEU A 56 15.57 9.50 -12.46
N ALA A 57 15.41 9.55 -13.78
CA ALA A 57 15.86 10.69 -14.58
C ALA A 57 15.21 12.01 -14.13
N LYS A 58 13.91 12.00 -13.81
CA LYS A 58 13.19 13.15 -13.28
C LYS A 58 13.65 13.56 -11.89
N VAL A 59 13.94 12.57 -11.02
CA VAL A 59 14.50 12.85 -9.69
C VAL A 59 15.87 13.53 -9.82
N ILE A 60 16.75 13.03 -10.69
CA ILE A 60 18.08 13.60 -10.96
C ILE A 60 17.93 15.02 -11.53
N GLN A 61 17.02 15.24 -12.47
CA GLN A 61 16.76 16.55 -13.05
C GLN A 61 16.35 17.59 -11.99
N ARG A 62 15.53 17.18 -11.02
CA ARG A 62 15.03 18.09 -9.97
C ARG A 62 16.02 18.30 -8.82
N PHE A 63 16.71 17.26 -8.38
CA PHE A 63 17.49 17.27 -7.14
C PHE A 63 19.00 17.17 -7.36
N GLY A 64 19.44 16.81 -8.54
CA GLY A 64 20.85 16.73 -8.90
C GLY A 64 21.41 15.31 -8.91
N ALA A 65 22.51 15.14 -9.68
CA ALA A 65 23.17 13.87 -9.90
C ALA A 65 23.89 13.32 -8.65
N HIS A 66 24.09 14.13 -7.63
CA HIS A 66 24.70 13.69 -6.36
C HIS A 66 23.82 12.70 -5.58
N LEU A 67 22.55 12.54 -5.96
CA LEU A 67 21.66 11.54 -5.41
C LEU A 67 21.78 10.16 -6.08
N VAL A 68 22.74 9.99 -7.00
CA VAL A 68 23.00 8.72 -7.66
C VAL A 68 24.33 8.15 -7.17
N ALA A 69 24.29 6.93 -6.68
CA ALA A 69 25.49 6.20 -6.26
C ALA A 69 26.33 5.75 -7.47
N ALA A 70 27.57 5.33 -7.23
CA ALA A 70 28.49 4.90 -8.29
C ALA A 70 27.98 3.72 -9.14
N ASN A 71 27.06 2.91 -8.60
CA ASN A 71 26.41 1.80 -9.31
C ASN A 71 25.18 2.24 -10.14
N GLY A 72 24.89 3.54 -10.22
CA GLY A 72 23.75 4.09 -10.96
C GLY A 72 22.43 4.05 -10.21
N GLU A 73 22.38 3.54 -9.00
CA GLU A 73 21.17 3.49 -8.17
C GLU A 73 20.95 4.80 -7.41
N LEU A 74 19.69 5.07 -7.08
CA LEU A 74 19.31 6.21 -6.22
C LEU A 74 19.89 6.03 -4.82
N ASP A 75 20.65 6.99 -4.33
CA ASP A 75 21.07 7.08 -2.93
C ASP A 75 19.85 7.43 -2.05
N ARG A 76 19.17 6.38 -1.58
CA ARG A 76 17.95 6.49 -0.76
C ARG A 76 18.20 7.18 0.57
N ARG A 77 19.44 7.10 1.10
CA ARG A 77 19.81 7.75 2.34
C ARG A 77 19.93 9.26 2.13
N ALA A 78 20.68 9.67 1.12
CA ALA A 78 20.84 11.07 0.78
C ALA A 78 19.48 11.72 0.42
N LEU A 79 18.62 11.02 -0.35
CA LEU A 79 17.28 11.49 -0.67
C LEU A 79 16.42 11.64 0.58
N ARG A 80 16.43 10.65 1.49
CA ARG A 80 15.70 10.72 2.76
C ARG A 80 16.13 11.92 3.60
N ASP A 81 17.44 12.14 3.73
CA ASP A 81 17.99 13.26 4.48
C ASP A 81 17.58 14.61 3.88
N LEU A 82 17.49 14.70 2.55
CA LEU A 82 17.02 15.88 1.83
C LEU A 82 15.55 16.18 2.14
N ILE A 83 14.65 15.21 1.92
CA ILE A 83 13.21 15.41 2.10
C ILE A 83 12.80 15.55 3.58
N PHE A 84 13.62 15.06 4.51
CA PHE A 84 13.41 15.27 5.94
C PHE A 84 13.66 16.72 6.35
N ARG A 85 14.66 17.37 5.74
CA ARG A 85 15.05 18.76 6.03
C ARG A 85 14.21 19.79 5.27
N ASP A 86 13.67 19.42 4.12
CA ASP A 86 12.93 20.31 3.23
C ASP A 86 11.55 19.73 2.85
N PRO A 87 10.47 20.22 3.49
CA PRO A 87 9.11 19.83 3.13
C PRO A 87 8.72 20.18 1.69
N GLY A 88 9.38 21.18 1.07
CA GLY A 88 9.20 21.52 -0.34
C GLY A 88 9.77 20.43 -1.24
N ALA A 89 11.00 20.01 -0.97
CA ALA A 89 11.62 18.89 -1.68
C ALA A 89 10.79 17.59 -1.57
N ARG A 90 10.19 17.35 -0.41
CA ARG A 90 9.28 16.21 -0.23
C ARG A 90 8.08 16.30 -1.17
N ARG A 91 7.39 17.45 -1.23
CA ARG A 91 6.23 17.65 -2.13
C ARG A 91 6.61 17.48 -3.59
N ASP A 92 7.76 18.02 -4.00
CA ASP A 92 8.25 17.91 -5.36
C ASP A 92 8.56 16.45 -5.73
N LEU A 93 9.20 15.69 -4.82
CA LEU A 93 9.47 14.27 -5.01
C LEU A 93 8.18 13.47 -5.17
N GLU A 94 7.20 13.71 -4.31
CA GLU A 94 5.88 13.07 -4.37
C GLU A 94 5.18 13.41 -5.70
N ALA A 95 5.19 14.66 -6.12
CA ALA A 95 4.59 15.11 -7.40
C ALA A 95 5.28 14.44 -8.62
N ILE A 96 6.61 14.24 -8.57
CA ILE A 96 7.36 13.58 -9.62
C ILE A 96 7.05 12.08 -9.65
N LEU A 97 7.08 11.39 -8.51
CA LEU A 97 7.02 9.93 -8.46
C LEU A 97 5.61 9.36 -8.50
N HIS A 98 4.61 10.04 -7.94
CA HIS A 98 3.24 9.51 -7.90
C HIS A 98 2.67 9.11 -9.25
N PRO A 99 2.85 9.87 -10.36
CA PRO A 99 2.39 9.45 -11.67
C PRO A 99 3.02 8.14 -12.14
N PHE A 100 4.34 7.97 -11.95
CA PHE A 100 5.05 6.76 -12.34
C PHE A 100 4.65 5.55 -11.50
N ILE A 101 4.52 5.73 -10.18
CA ILE A 101 4.07 4.67 -9.27
C ILE A 101 2.65 4.22 -9.64
N ARG A 102 1.76 5.17 -9.92
CA ARG A 102 0.38 4.86 -10.34
C ARG A 102 0.34 4.08 -11.65
N ALA A 103 1.14 4.48 -12.63
CA ALA A 103 1.24 3.81 -13.92
C ALA A 103 1.78 2.38 -13.75
N ASP A 104 2.90 2.18 -13.03
CA ASP A 104 3.46 0.86 -12.76
C ASP A 104 2.47 -0.07 -12.03
N MET A 105 1.77 0.46 -11.02
CA MET A 105 0.75 -0.32 -10.31
C MET A 105 -0.43 -0.68 -11.22
N GLU A 106 -0.86 0.22 -12.11
CA GLU A 106 -1.95 -0.03 -13.06
C GLU A 106 -1.54 -1.07 -14.10
N ASP A 107 -0.34 -0.96 -14.67
CA ASP A 107 0.21 -1.91 -15.64
C ASP A 107 0.28 -3.32 -15.03
N ARG A 108 0.78 -3.44 -13.80
CA ARG A 108 0.79 -4.71 -13.06
C ARG A 108 -0.61 -5.23 -12.78
N ALA A 109 -1.57 -4.33 -12.45
CA ALA A 109 -2.95 -4.71 -12.20
C ALA A 109 -3.65 -5.22 -13.47
N GLN A 110 -3.33 -4.66 -14.62
CA GLN A 110 -3.85 -5.12 -15.92
C GLN A 110 -3.24 -6.46 -16.34
N ALA A 111 -1.95 -6.64 -16.12
CA ALA A 111 -1.23 -7.87 -16.43
C ALA A 111 -1.51 -9.04 -15.46
N ALA A 112 -2.07 -8.76 -14.30
CA ALA A 112 -2.33 -9.77 -13.28
C ALA A 112 -3.45 -10.72 -13.71
N ASP A 113 -3.34 -12.00 -13.35
CA ASP A 113 -4.37 -13.02 -13.57
C ASP A 113 -5.22 -13.25 -12.30
N GLY A 114 -6.39 -13.90 -12.47
CA GLY A 114 -7.26 -14.28 -11.37
C GLY A 114 -8.53 -13.43 -11.24
N PRO A 115 -9.46 -13.83 -10.35
CA PRO A 115 -10.77 -13.19 -10.20
C PRO A 115 -10.69 -11.81 -9.54
N TYR A 116 -9.73 -11.59 -8.66
CA TYR A 116 -9.47 -10.33 -8.00
C TYR A 116 -7.97 -10.14 -7.71
N ILE A 117 -7.58 -8.92 -7.36
CA ILE A 117 -6.22 -8.57 -6.97
C ILE A 117 -6.20 -7.83 -5.64
N VAL A 118 -5.07 -7.89 -4.94
CA VAL A 118 -4.82 -7.11 -3.72
C VAL A 118 -3.77 -6.04 -4.02
N MET A 119 -4.11 -4.79 -3.71
CA MET A 119 -3.21 -3.63 -3.85
C MET A 119 -2.80 -3.17 -2.45
N VAL A 120 -1.54 -3.37 -2.08
CA VAL A 120 -1.00 -2.92 -0.79
C VAL A 120 -0.63 -1.44 -0.90
N ILE A 121 -1.39 -0.60 -0.21
CA ILE A 121 -1.20 0.85 -0.21
C ILE A 121 -1.13 1.34 1.24
N PRO A 122 0.06 1.59 1.78
CA PRO A 122 0.24 1.91 3.21
C PRO A 122 -0.54 3.14 3.68
N LEU A 123 -0.61 4.19 2.85
CA LEU A 123 -1.28 5.46 3.17
C LEU A 123 -2.57 5.64 2.32
N LEU A 124 -3.35 4.57 2.17
CA LEU A 124 -4.56 4.60 1.34
C LEU A 124 -5.63 5.57 1.88
N VAL A 125 -5.79 5.60 3.20
CA VAL A 125 -6.80 6.43 3.87
C VAL A 125 -6.37 7.90 3.93
N GLU A 126 -5.08 8.13 4.14
CA GLU A 126 -4.47 9.47 4.16
C GLU A 126 -4.57 10.17 2.80
N GLY A 127 -4.54 9.41 1.71
CA GLY A 127 -4.68 9.92 0.35
C GLY A 127 -6.11 10.32 -0.04
N GLY A 128 -7.10 10.09 0.84
CA GLY A 128 -8.51 10.36 0.57
C GLY A 128 -9.17 9.31 -0.34
N PRO A 129 -10.40 9.57 -0.79
CA PRO A 129 -11.14 8.65 -1.65
C PRO A 129 -10.33 8.25 -2.89
N SER A 130 -10.29 6.96 -3.18
CA SER A 130 -9.50 6.41 -4.27
C SER A 130 -10.37 5.55 -5.17
N ASP A 131 -10.40 5.89 -6.46
CA ASP A 131 -11.02 5.11 -7.54
C ASP A 131 -10.17 3.90 -7.97
N ARG A 132 -8.97 3.76 -7.38
CA ARG A 132 -8.03 2.68 -7.69
C ARG A 132 -8.43 1.34 -7.12
N VAL A 133 -9.21 1.34 -6.05
CA VAL A 133 -9.67 0.14 -5.35
C VAL A 133 -11.19 0.12 -5.24
N ASP A 134 -11.77 -1.06 -5.25
CA ASP A 134 -13.22 -1.25 -5.16
C ASP A 134 -13.66 -1.50 -3.71
N ARG A 135 -12.75 -2.00 -2.87
CA ARG A 135 -12.97 -2.24 -1.43
C ARG A 135 -11.68 -1.96 -0.65
N ILE A 136 -11.84 -1.53 0.58
CA ILE A 136 -10.73 -1.26 1.50
C ILE A 136 -10.74 -2.32 2.60
N LEU A 137 -9.67 -3.12 2.65
CA LEU A 137 -9.36 -4.03 3.73
C LEU A 137 -8.35 -3.37 4.68
N VAL A 138 -8.79 -3.11 5.91
CA VAL A 138 -7.93 -2.57 6.97
C VAL A 138 -7.44 -3.68 7.88
N VAL A 139 -6.11 -3.80 8.02
CA VAL A 139 -5.51 -4.61 9.09
C VAL A 139 -5.44 -3.77 10.35
N ASP A 140 -6.26 -4.11 11.34
CA ASP A 140 -6.38 -3.40 12.60
C ASP A 140 -5.63 -4.11 13.74
N VAL A 141 -5.07 -3.31 14.62
CA VAL A 141 -4.46 -3.76 15.88
C VAL A 141 -4.45 -2.59 16.86
N ASP A 142 -4.47 -2.87 18.15
CA ASP A 142 -4.44 -1.84 19.16
C ASP A 142 -3.15 -1.02 19.12
N GLU A 143 -3.27 0.29 19.38
CA GLU A 143 -2.14 1.22 19.34
C GLU A 143 -1.01 0.84 20.31
N ALA A 144 -1.34 0.29 21.48
CA ALA A 144 -0.34 -0.21 22.41
C ALA A 144 0.52 -1.32 21.80
N VAL A 145 -0.11 -2.23 21.04
CA VAL A 145 0.60 -3.31 20.31
C VAL A 145 1.42 -2.74 19.15
N GLN A 146 0.89 -1.74 18.44
CA GLN A 146 1.65 -1.05 17.37
C GLN A 146 2.92 -0.41 17.95
N LEU A 147 2.80 0.35 19.05
CA LEU A 147 3.94 0.99 19.71
C LEU A 147 5.00 -0.05 20.11
N GLN A 148 4.59 -1.13 20.78
CA GLN A 148 5.49 -2.20 21.19
C GLN A 148 6.23 -2.81 19.98
N ARG A 149 5.51 -3.12 18.90
CA ARG A 149 6.07 -3.73 17.67
C ARG A 149 7.02 -2.77 16.96
N VAL A 150 6.69 -1.47 16.88
CA VAL A 150 7.54 -0.44 16.25
C VAL A 150 8.84 -0.30 17.04
N MET A 151 8.75 -0.14 18.37
CA MET A 151 9.93 -0.02 19.23
C MET A 151 10.85 -1.25 19.12
N ALA A 152 10.28 -2.46 19.10
CA ALA A 152 11.05 -3.70 18.99
C ALA A 152 11.71 -3.86 17.61
N ARG A 153 11.05 -3.44 16.52
CA ARG A 153 11.56 -3.56 15.15
C ARG A 153 12.63 -2.52 14.83
N ASP A 154 12.38 -1.26 15.23
CA ASP A 154 13.16 -0.10 14.79
C ASP A 154 14.20 0.35 15.85
N GLY A 155 14.16 -0.21 17.05
CA GLY A 155 15.04 0.18 18.17
C GLY A 155 14.83 1.62 18.64
N CYS A 156 13.64 2.20 18.38
CA CYS A 156 13.35 3.60 18.66
C CYS A 156 12.71 3.80 20.05
N SER A 157 12.73 5.04 20.56
CA SER A 157 12.06 5.40 21.80
C SER A 157 10.54 5.39 21.68
N LEU A 158 9.83 5.32 22.80
CA LEU A 158 8.38 5.45 22.84
C LEU A 158 7.88 6.78 22.23
N GLU A 159 8.61 7.86 22.45
CA GLU A 159 8.29 9.17 21.90
C GLU A 159 8.39 9.16 20.36
N GLN A 160 9.45 8.58 19.82
CA GLN A 160 9.63 8.41 18.38
C GLN A 160 8.53 7.50 17.79
N ALA A 161 8.22 6.38 18.45
CA ALA A 161 7.15 5.50 18.00
C ALA A 161 5.78 6.21 17.98
N ARG A 162 5.46 7.02 18.99
CA ARG A 162 4.25 7.85 19.03
C ARG A 162 4.21 8.88 17.91
N ALA A 163 5.32 9.56 17.62
CA ALA A 163 5.41 10.51 16.53
C ALA A 163 5.15 9.84 15.17
N ILE A 164 5.67 8.62 14.97
CA ILE A 164 5.40 7.85 13.74
C ILE A 164 3.91 7.50 13.64
N LEU A 165 3.29 7.01 14.71
CA LEU A 165 1.85 6.72 14.70
C LEU A 165 1.02 7.98 14.42
N ALA A 166 1.35 9.09 15.06
CA ALA A 166 0.64 10.37 14.90
C ALA A 166 0.77 10.98 13.47
N SER A 167 1.77 10.56 12.68
CA SER A 167 1.92 10.98 11.29
C SER A 167 1.00 10.23 10.32
N GLN A 168 0.28 9.21 10.78
CA GLN A 168 -0.70 8.43 10.00
C GLN A 168 -2.13 8.83 10.37
N ALA A 169 -3.10 8.43 9.54
CA ALA A 169 -4.51 8.56 9.90
C ALA A 169 -4.79 7.87 11.24
N SER A 170 -5.70 8.40 12.03
CA SER A 170 -6.10 7.77 13.29
C SER A 170 -6.70 6.38 13.05
N ARG A 171 -6.63 5.51 14.07
CA ARG A 171 -7.30 4.18 14.02
C ARG A 171 -8.78 4.33 13.67
N GLY A 172 -9.47 5.31 14.28
CA GLY A 172 -10.88 5.58 13.99
C GLY A 172 -11.13 5.96 12.53
N ALA A 173 -10.29 6.82 11.94
CA ALA A 173 -10.40 7.19 10.53
C ALA A 173 -10.17 5.99 9.61
N ARG A 174 -9.21 5.13 9.90
CA ARG A 174 -8.97 3.91 9.11
C ARG A 174 -10.16 2.95 9.18
N LEU A 175 -10.71 2.72 10.38
CA LEU A 175 -11.87 1.84 10.57
C LEU A 175 -13.13 2.40 9.89
N ALA A 176 -13.32 3.72 9.92
CA ALA A 176 -14.46 4.36 9.24
C ALA A 176 -14.37 4.27 7.71
N ALA A 177 -13.16 4.18 7.14
CA ALA A 177 -12.95 4.03 5.71
C ALA A 177 -13.00 2.56 5.24
N ALA A 178 -13.02 1.59 6.15
CA ALA A 178 -12.90 0.17 5.83
C ALA A 178 -14.24 -0.42 5.35
N ASP A 179 -14.21 -1.18 4.27
CA ASP A 179 -15.27 -2.12 3.90
C ASP A 179 -15.14 -3.46 4.64
N ASP A 180 -13.89 -3.84 4.92
CA ASP A 180 -13.55 -5.05 5.66
C ASP A 180 -12.46 -4.75 6.68
N VAL A 181 -12.59 -5.32 7.88
CA VAL A 181 -11.60 -5.18 8.96
C VAL A 181 -11.06 -6.54 9.35
N LEU A 182 -9.75 -6.67 9.37
CA LEU A 182 -9.04 -7.84 9.86
C LEU A 182 -8.29 -7.46 11.15
N VAL A 183 -8.79 -7.98 12.28
CA VAL A 183 -8.17 -7.71 13.59
C VAL A 183 -7.00 -8.66 13.80
N ASN A 184 -5.79 -8.10 13.99
CA ASN A 184 -4.54 -8.84 14.24
C ASN A 184 -4.16 -8.83 15.73
N ALA A 185 -5.04 -9.41 16.56
CA ALA A 185 -4.85 -9.53 18.01
C ALA A 185 -4.45 -10.93 18.47
N GLY A 186 -4.48 -11.92 17.59
CA GLY A 186 -4.19 -13.33 17.89
C GLY A 186 -2.83 -13.80 17.38
N THR A 187 -2.74 -15.10 17.16
CA THR A 187 -1.56 -15.75 16.58
C THR A 187 -1.46 -15.52 15.07
N VAL A 188 -0.29 -15.82 14.49
CA VAL A 188 -0.13 -15.80 13.02
C VAL A 188 -1.08 -16.79 12.34
N THR A 189 -1.38 -17.91 13.00
CA THR A 189 -2.34 -18.92 12.49
C THR A 189 -3.75 -18.33 12.43
N ASP A 190 -4.21 -17.65 13.47
CA ASP A 190 -5.54 -16.99 13.49
C ASP A 190 -5.65 -15.93 12.42
N LEU A 191 -4.57 -15.16 12.22
CA LEU A 191 -4.49 -14.16 11.17
C LEU A 191 -4.64 -14.80 9.78
N ARG A 192 -3.92 -15.90 9.51
CA ARG A 192 -4.00 -16.64 8.25
C ARG A 192 -5.40 -17.18 8.00
N GLN A 193 -6.03 -17.81 8.98
CA GLN A 193 -7.41 -18.29 8.85
C GLN A 193 -8.41 -17.17 8.55
N SER A 194 -8.18 -15.99 9.12
CA SER A 194 -9.01 -14.82 8.82
C SER A 194 -8.82 -14.32 7.39
N VAL A 195 -7.60 -14.39 6.86
CA VAL A 195 -7.33 -14.11 5.44
C VAL A 195 -7.98 -15.15 4.54
N ASP A 196 -7.97 -16.44 4.90
CA ASP A 196 -8.59 -17.51 4.11
C ASP A 196 -10.10 -17.26 3.95
N ARG A 197 -10.80 -16.89 5.03
CA ARG A 197 -12.23 -16.52 4.97
C ARG A 197 -12.49 -15.27 4.10
N LEU A 198 -11.60 -14.29 4.14
CA LEU A 198 -11.70 -13.11 3.27
C LEU A 198 -11.44 -13.48 1.80
N HIS A 199 -10.53 -14.40 1.53
CA HIS A 199 -10.24 -14.89 0.19
C HIS A 199 -11.50 -15.52 -0.45
N GLU A 200 -12.16 -16.46 0.27
CA GLU A 200 -13.42 -17.06 -0.18
C GLU A 200 -14.48 -15.99 -0.48
N ARG A 201 -14.63 -15.01 0.42
CA ARG A 201 -15.56 -13.90 0.23
C ARG A 201 -15.24 -13.06 -1.01
N TYR A 202 -13.96 -12.76 -1.25
CA TYR A 202 -13.56 -11.94 -2.40
C TYR A 202 -13.68 -12.69 -3.71
N GLN A 203 -13.48 -14.01 -3.73
CA GLN A 203 -13.79 -14.86 -4.88
C GLN A 203 -15.28 -14.77 -5.23
N ALA A 204 -16.17 -15.00 -4.26
CA ALA A 204 -17.61 -14.90 -4.48
C ALA A 204 -18.06 -13.50 -4.95
N LEU A 205 -17.46 -12.43 -4.42
CA LEU A 205 -17.75 -11.06 -4.86
C LEU A 205 -17.29 -10.82 -6.31
N ALA A 206 -16.12 -11.33 -6.70
CA ALA A 206 -15.62 -11.22 -8.06
C ALA A 206 -16.48 -11.99 -9.05
N GLU A 207 -16.91 -13.22 -8.70
CA GLU A 207 -17.83 -14.03 -9.52
C GLU A 207 -19.18 -13.34 -9.72
N ALA A 208 -19.77 -12.82 -8.64
CA ALA A 208 -21.02 -12.08 -8.71
C ALA A 208 -20.92 -10.81 -9.57
N ARG A 209 -19.76 -10.16 -9.59
CA ARG A 209 -19.47 -9.01 -10.45
C ARG A 209 -19.37 -9.42 -11.94
N ALA A 210 -18.71 -10.55 -12.22
CA ALA A 210 -18.62 -11.12 -13.56
C ALA A 210 -20.00 -11.45 -14.14
N GLN A 211 -20.85 -12.07 -13.32
CA GLN A 211 -22.22 -12.43 -13.73
C GLN A 211 -23.10 -11.22 -14.04
N ARG A 212 -22.87 -10.07 -13.39
CA ARG A 212 -23.58 -8.82 -13.67
C ARG A 212 -23.10 -8.09 -14.93
N GLY A 213 -22.12 -8.64 -15.68
CA GLY A 213 -21.56 -8.02 -16.87
C GLY A 213 -20.71 -6.78 -16.60
N GLU A 214 -20.18 -6.64 -15.40
CA GLU A 214 -19.32 -5.53 -14.99
C GLU A 214 -17.84 -5.75 -15.37
N LEU A 215 -17.54 -6.89 -16.01
CA LEU A 215 -16.20 -7.38 -16.39
C LEU A 215 -15.97 -7.46 -17.91
N THR A 216 -16.79 -6.80 -18.73
CA THR A 216 -16.57 -6.72 -20.20
C THR A 216 -16.09 -5.37 -20.65
#